data_f223378df514688a76506109276b6492
#
_entry.id   f223378df514688a76506109276b6492
#
_cell.length_a   1.000
_cell.length_b   1.000
_cell.length_c   1.000
_cell.angle_alpha   90.00
_cell.angle_beta   90.00
_cell.angle_gamma   90.00
#
_symmetry.space_group_name_H-M   'P 1'
#
loop_
_entity.id
_entity.type
_entity.pdbx_description
1 polymer ?
#
loop_
_entity_poly.entity_id
_entity_poly.type
_entity_poly.pdbx_seq_one_letter_code
_entity_poly.pdbx_strand_id
1 'polypeptide(L)'
;MRKIEHIGIAVKDLEASNLLFERLFGQPPYKEETVATEGVKTSFFRNGPNKIELLEATNADSPIAKFIEKKGEGIHHIAFDVEDIISEIARLKKEGFTVLNEIPKKGADNKLVAFLHPKGTNGVLIELCQEIVE
;
A
#
# COMPACT_ATOMS: atom_id res chain seq x y z
N MET A 1 -9.75 13.38 0.32
CA MET A 1 -8.67 12.65 -0.41
C MET A 1 -8.30 13.43 -1.63
N ARG A 2 -7.01 13.53 -1.91
CA ARG A 2 -6.53 14.41 -2.99
C ARG A 2 -6.29 13.68 -4.30
N LYS A 3 -5.72 12.47 -4.23
CA LYS A 3 -5.39 11.67 -5.42
C LYS A 3 -5.17 10.22 -5.03
N ILE A 4 -5.08 9.35 -6.03
CA ILE A 4 -4.54 8.02 -5.82
C ILE A 4 -3.03 8.18 -5.66
N GLU A 5 -2.52 7.84 -4.48
CA GLU A 5 -1.09 7.94 -4.16
C GLU A 5 -0.33 6.79 -4.84
N HIS A 6 -0.81 5.56 -4.65
CA HIS A 6 -0.23 4.38 -5.28
C HIS A 6 -1.22 3.22 -5.36
N ILE A 7 -0.86 2.25 -6.19
CA ILE A 7 -1.53 0.94 -6.25
C ILE A 7 -0.49 -0.08 -5.79
N GLY A 8 -0.87 -0.89 -4.81
CA GLY A 8 -0.02 -1.96 -4.27
C GLY A 8 -0.31 -3.28 -4.96
N ILE A 9 0.73 -3.96 -5.43
CA ILE A 9 0.63 -5.25 -6.12
C ILE A 9 1.44 -6.28 -5.34
N ALA A 10 0.79 -7.36 -4.93
CA ALA A 10 1.44 -8.47 -4.24
C ALA A 10 2.15 -9.36 -5.26
N VAL A 11 3.43 -9.62 -5.04
CA VAL A 11 4.27 -10.43 -5.94
C VAL A 11 5.00 -11.51 -5.13
N LYS A 12 5.26 -12.64 -5.77
CA LYS A 12 5.96 -13.76 -5.15
C LYS A 12 7.47 -13.55 -5.09
N ASP A 13 8.03 -12.86 -6.09
CA ASP A 13 9.46 -12.65 -6.25
C ASP A 13 9.69 -11.20 -6.66
N LEU A 14 10.15 -10.40 -5.71
CA LEU A 14 10.33 -8.97 -5.92
C LEU A 14 11.42 -8.68 -6.97
N GLU A 15 12.53 -9.42 -6.92
CA GLU A 15 13.62 -9.20 -7.87
C GLU A 15 13.19 -9.44 -9.32
N ALA A 16 12.53 -10.57 -9.57
CA ALA A 16 11.99 -10.87 -10.90
C ALA A 16 10.93 -9.87 -11.33
N SER A 17 10.07 -9.48 -10.39
CA SER A 17 9.00 -8.52 -10.66
C SER A 17 9.53 -7.12 -10.93
N ASN A 18 10.61 -6.72 -10.24
CA ASN A 18 11.27 -5.44 -10.52
C ASN A 18 11.78 -5.38 -11.96
N LEU A 19 12.39 -6.46 -12.45
CA LEU A 19 12.86 -6.51 -13.84
C LEU A 19 11.69 -6.44 -14.83
N LEU A 20 10.60 -7.12 -14.52
CA LEU A 20 9.40 -7.10 -15.37
C LEU A 20 8.79 -5.70 -15.46
N PHE A 21 8.60 -5.05 -14.33
CA PHE A 21 7.98 -3.73 -14.29
C PHE A 21 8.91 -2.63 -14.77
N GLU A 22 10.23 -2.80 -14.63
CA GLU A 22 11.20 -1.89 -15.24
C GLU A 22 11.07 -1.92 -16.77
N ARG A 23 10.90 -3.10 -17.37
CA ARG A 23 10.67 -3.20 -18.81
C ARG A 23 9.33 -2.58 -19.21
N LEU A 24 8.31 -2.76 -18.37
CA LEU A 24 6.99 -2.21 -18.63
C LEU A 24 6.99 -0.67 -18.61
N PHE A 25 7.64 -0.07 -17.61
CA PHE A 25 7.63 1.38 -17.42
C PHE A 25 8.81 2.10 -18.09
N GLY A 26 9.83 1.37 -18.49
CA GLY A 26 11.03 1.96 -19.06
C GLY A 26 11.96 2.62 -18.05
N GLN A 27 11.75 2.37 -16.77
CA GLN A 27 12.54 2.94 -15.67
C GLN A 27 12.64 1.96 -14.54
N PRO A 28 13.78 1.94 -13.81
CA PRO A 28 13.93 1.11 -12.61
C PRO A 28 13.09 1.68 -11.45
N PRO A 29 12.89 0.89 -10.38
CA PRO A 29 12.25 1.44 -9.20
C PRO A 29 13.12 2.57 -8.62
N TYR A 30 12.47 3.60 -8.07
CA TYR A 30 13.23 4.70 -7.48
C TYR A 30 13.59 4.42 -6.02
N LYS A 31 12.99 3.41 -5.41
CA LYS A 31 13.20 3.08 -4.00
C LYS A 31 12.81 1.63 -3.73
N GLU A 32 13.62 0.97 -2.90
CA GLU A 32 13.28 -0.32 -2.30
C GLU A 32 13.38 -0.16 -0.78
N GLU A 33 12.52 -0.85 -0.06
CA GLU A 33 12.47 -0.72 1.39
C GLU A 33 11.96 -2.01 2.01
N THR A 34 12.50 -2.36 3.19
CA THR A 34 11.98 -3.46 4.00
C THR A 34 11.24 -2.86 5.18
N VAL A 35 9.97 -3.22 5.34
CA VAL A 35 9.15 -2.77 6.47
C VAL A 35 8.89 -3.99 7.34
N ALA A 36 9.77 -4.20 8.33
CA ALA A 36 9.75 -5.39 9.17
C ALA A 36 8.45 -5.55 9.94
N THR A 37 7.87 -4.46 10.42
CA THR A 37 6.61 -4.48 11.16
C THR A 37 5.43 -4.96 10.33
N GLU A 38 5.50 -4.80 9.01
CA GLU A 38 4.46 -5.26 8.08
C GLU A 38 4.83 -6.58 7.42
N GLY A 39 6.05 -7.09 7.65
CA GLY A 39 6.50 -8.34 7.05
C GLY A 39 6.64 -8.26 5.54
N VAL A 40 7.08 -7.12 5.01
CA VAL A 40 7.18 -6.91 3.56
C VAL A 40 8.49 -6.27 3.15
N LYS A 41 8.91 -6.60 1.92
CA LYS A 41 9.92 -5.89 1.18
C LYS A 41 9.21 -5.29 -0.02
N THR A 42 9.44 -4.01 -0.29
CA THR A 42 8.67 -3.28 -1.29
C THR A 42 9.56 -2.47 -2.22
N SER A 43 9.09 -2.31 -3.46
CA SER A 43 9.71 -1.46 -4.48
C SER A 43 8.69 -0.46 -4.98
N PHE A 44 9.15 0.76 -5.27
CA PHE A 44 8.29 1.83 -5.77
C PHE A 44 8.73 2.28 -7.16
N PHE A 45 7.77 2.33 -8.09
CA PHE A 45 7.95 2.89 -9.43
C PHE A 45 7.11 4.15 -9.56
N ARG A 46 7.67 5.20 -10.19
CA ARG A 46 6.91 6.39 -10.51
C ARG A 46 6.17 6.20 -11.82
N ASN A 47 4.94 6.68 -11.85
CA ASN A 47 4.12 6.67 -13.05
C ASN A 47 3.34 7.99 -13.09
N GLY A 48 4.01 9.07 -13.54
CA GLY A 48 3.45 10.43 -13.47
C GLY A 48 3.27 10.84 -12.02
N PRO A 49 2.10 11.35 -11.64
CA PRO A 49 1.82 11.77 -10.26
C PRO A 49 1.52 10.60 -9.33
N ASN A 50 1.39 9.39 -9.86
CA ASN A 50 1.05 8.20 -9.09
C ASN A 50 2.25 7.27 -9.00
N LYS A 51 2.14 6.24 -8.16
CA LYS A 51 3.19 5.25 -7.97
C LYS A 51 2.61 3.85 -8.04
N ILE A 52 3.45 2.91 -8.42
CA ILE A 52 3.14 1.48 -8.31
C ILE A 52 4.09 0.92 -7.26
N GLU A 53 3.53 0.23 -6.27
CA GLU A 53 4.29 -0.44 -5.22
C GLU A 53 4.18 -1.94 -5.42
N LEU A 54 5.33 -2.63 -5.52
CA LEU A 54 5.37 -4.08 -5.53
C LEU A 54 5.72 -4.55 -4.11
N LEU A 55 4.99 -5.56 -3.61
CA LEU A 55 5.17 -6.05 -2.24
C LEU A 55 5.44 -7.55 -2.25
N GLU A 56 6.55 -7.95 -1.63
CA GLU A 56 6.88 -9.36 -1.39
C GLU A 56 6.88 -9.62 0.12
N ALA A 57 6.29 -10.75 0.54
CA ALA A 57 6.29 -11.13 1.94
C ALA A 57 7.69 -11.55 2.39
N THR A 58 8.09 -11.13 3.59
CA THR A 58 9.39 -11.54 4.17
C THR A 58 9.25 -12.76 5.06
N ASN A 59 8.02 -13.17 5.40
CA ASN A 59 7.75 -14.36 6.20
C ASN A 59 6.32 -14.87 5.95
N ALA A 60 6.02 -16.07 6.41
CA ALA A 60 4.73 -16.73 6.18
C ALA A 60 3.56 -16.08 6.92
N ASP A 61 3.83 -15.32 7.97
CA ASP A 61 2.78 -14.63 8.75
C ASP A 61 2.42 -13.27 8.19
N SER A 62 3.14 -12.81 7.18
CA SER A 62 2.88 -11.52 6.53
C SER A 62 1.48 -11.48 5.90
N PRO A 63 0.77 -10.34 5.99
CA PRO A 63 -0.50 -10.17 5.27
C PRO A 63 -0.37 -10.40 3.77
N ILE A 64 0.79 -10.10 3.17
CA ILE A 64 1.04 -10.33 1.75
C ILE A 64 1.16 -11.83 1.46
N ALA A 65 1.84 -12.59 2.32
CA ALA A 65 1.93 -14.04 2.17
C ALA A 65 0.53 -14.68 2.20
N LYS A 66 -0.30 -14.25 3.15
CA LYS A 66 -1.67 -14.76 3.28
C LYS A 66 -2.54 -14.37 2.09
N PHE A 67 -2.36 -13.16 1.58
CA PHE A 67 -3.08 -12.69 0.39
C PHE A 67 -2.72 -13.55 -0.83
N ILE A 68 -1.43 -13.79 -1.07
CA ILE A 68 -0.99 -14.60 -2.22
C ILE A 68 -1.46 -16.05 -2.10
N GLU A 69 -1.43 -16.61 -0.90
CA GLU A 69 -1.93 -17.96 -0.65
C GLU A 69 -3.41 -18.09 -1.03
N LYS A 70 -4.21 -17.08 -0.70
CA LYS A 70 -5.65 -17.08 -0.95
C LYS A 70 -6.03 -16.68 -2.36
N LYS A 71 -5.37 -15.67 -2.92
CA LYS A 71 -5.79 -15.03 -4.17
C LYS A 71 -4.74 -15.05 -5.28
N GLY A 72 -3.50 -15.47 -4.98
CA GLY A 72 -2.40 -15.39 -5.93
C GLY A 72 -1.84 -13.98 -6.03
N GLU A 73 -0.95 -13.77 -6.99
CA GLU A 73 -0.39 -12.44 -7.27
C GLU A 73 -1.47 -11.52 -7.85
N GLY A 74 -1.36 -10.23 -7.56
CA GLY A 74 -2.28 -9.25 -8.11
C GLY A 74 -2.39 -8.01 -7.24
N ILE A 75 -3.33 -7.14 -7.59
CA ILE A 75 -3.55 -5.89 -6.86
C ILE A 75 -3.99 -6.23 -5.43
N HIS A 76 -3.25 -5.68 -4.47
CA HIS A 76 -3.50 -5.87 -3.05
C HIS A 76 -4.30 -4.72 -2.44
N HIS A 77 -3.95 -3.48 -2.80
CA HIS A 77 -4.63 -2.30 -2.24
C HIS A 77 -4.50 -1.09 -3.16
N ILE A 78 -5.36 -0.11 -2.91
CA ILE A 78 -5.28 1.21 -3.54
C ILE A 78 -5.12 2.22 -2.41
N ALA A 79 -4.10 3.05 -2.49
CA ALA A 79 -3.80 4.06 -1.48
C ALA A 79 -4.18 5.45 -1.97
N PHE A 80 -4.85 6.20 -1.10
CA PHE A 80 -5.26 7.57 -1.38
C PHE A 80 -4.48 8.55 -0.54
N ASP A 81 -3.99 9.60 -1.17
CA ASP A 81 -3.27 10.67 -0.51
C ASP A 81 -4.27 11.56 0.25
N VAL A 82 -3.99 11.80 1.53
CA VAL A 82 -4.80 12.67 2.37
C VAL A 82 -3.92 13.74 3.02
N GLU A 83 -4.49 14.91 3.23
CA GLU A 83 -3.77 16.01 3.85
C GLU A 83 -3.64 15.83 5.37
N ASP A 84 -4.73 15.40 6.00
CA ASP A 84 -4.79 15.19 7.45
C ASP A 84 -5.47 13.86 7.73
N ILE A 85 -4.67 12.83 7.99
CA ILE A 85 -5.17 11.47 8.16
C ILE A 85 -6.07 11.32 9.40
N ILE A 86 -5.80 12.07 10.47
CA ILE A 86 -6.62 12.02 11.68
C ILE A 86 -8.05 12.53 11.40
N SER A 87 -8.16 13.67 10.71
CA SER A 87 -9.45 14.22 10.31
C SER A 87 -10.18 13.29 9.34
N GLU A 88 -9.45 12.69 8.42
CA GLU A 88 -10.05 11.80 7.41
C GLU A 88 -10.58 10.52 8.06
N ILE A 89 -9.84 9.94 9.01
CA ILE A 89 -10.30 8.78 9.76
C ILE A 89 -11.60 9.12 10.50
N ALA A 90 -11.64 10.27 11.17
CA ALA A 90 -12.83 10.71 11.91
C ALA A 90 -14.04 10.87 10.97
N ARG A 91 -13.82 11.48 9.80
CA ARG A 91 -14.87 11.66 8.79
C ARG A 91 -15.42 10.32 8.30
N LEU A 92 -14.52 9.40 7.97
CA LEU A 92 -14.89 8.09 7.42
C LEU A 92 -15.62 7.22 8.45
N LYS A 93 -15.20 7.26 9.71
CA LYS A 93 -15.92 6.58 10.79
C LYS A 93 -17.33 7.10 10.93
N LYS A 94 -17.50 8.41 10.84
CA LYS A 94 -18.82 9.06 10.92
C LYS A 94 -19.69 8.64 9.74
N GLU A 95 -19.10 8.40 8.58
CA GLU A 95 -19.83 7.93 7.39
C GLU A 95 -20.10 6.42 7.42
N GLY A 96 -19.67 5.71 8.45
CA GLY A 96 -19.96 4.30 8.63
C GLY A 96 -18.90 3.33 8.16
N PHE A 97 -17.72 3.82 7.74
CA PHE A 97 -16.61 2.95 7.34
C PHE A 97 -15.89 2.38 8.57
N THR A 98 -15.46 1.14 8.47
CA THR A 98 -14.66 0.49 9.51
C THR A 98 -13.18 0.73 9.25
N VAL A 99 -12.53 1.44 10.17
CA VAL A 99 -11.10 1.71 10.10
C VAL A 99 -10.37 0.60 10.87
N LEU A 100 -9.46 -0.10 10.21
CA LEU A 100 -8.73 -1.22 10.82
C LEU A 100 -7.74 -0.76 11.88
N ASN A 101 -7.13 0.42 11.69
CA ASN A 101 -6.24 1.02 12.68
C ASN A 101 -6.61 2.50 12.84
N GLU A 102 -7.27 2.82 13.93
CA GLU A 102 -7.71 4.19 14.20
C GLU A 102 -6.55 5.13 14.52
N ILE A 103 -5.43 4.57 14.99
CA ILE A 103 -4.20 5.31 15.19
C ILE A 103 -3.32 5.04 13.98
N PRO A 104 -3.02 6.08 13.17
CA PRO A 104 -2.15 5.89 12.02
C PRO A 104 -0.78 5.42 12.44
N LYS A 105 -0.16 4.57 11.63
CA LYS A 105 1.18 4.05 11.88
C LYS A 105 2.09 4.43 10.72
N LYS A 106 3.40 4.40 10.98
CA LYS A 106 4.37 4.66 9.93
C LYS A 106 4.48 3.44 9.01
N GLY A 107 4.23 3.64 7.72
CA GLY A 107 4.39 2.63 6.69
C GLY A 107 5.61 2.92 5.82
N ALA A 108 5.63 2.32 4.62
CA ALA A 108 6.69 2.52 3.65
C ALA A 108 6.66 3.94 3.06
N ASP A 109 7.78 4.34 2.46
CA ASP A 109 7.92 5.59 1.72
C ASP A 109 7.61 6.85 2.55
N ASN A 110 7.95 6.78 3.85
CA ASN A 110 7.79 7.90 4.78
C ASN A 110 6.35 8.44 4.88
N LYS A 111 5.39 7.53 5.02
CA LYS A 111 3.98 7.87 5.14
C LYS A 111 3.42 7.43 6.48
N LEU A 112 2.43 8.19 6.98
CA LEU A 112 1.50 7.70 7.99
C LEU A 112 0.38 7.02 7.25
N VAL A 113 0.00 5.83 7.69
CA VAL A 113 -0.98 5.01 6.99
C VAL A 113 -2.08 4.49 7.90
N ALA A 114 -3.26 4.31 7.33
CA ALA A 114 -4.38 3.65 7.95
C ALA A 114 -5.17 2.92 6.87
N PHE A 115 -5.84 1.83 7.26
CA PHE A 115 -6.57 0.99 6.31
C PHE A 115 -8.05 0.93 6.66
N LEU A 116 -8.90 0.87 5.64
CA LEU A 116 -10.32 0.60 5.79
C LEU A 116 -10.59 -0.88 5.54
N HIS A 117 -11.51 -1.45 6.31
CA HIS A 117 -11.91 -2.84 6.09
C HIS A 117 -12.56 -2.99 4.72
N PRO A 118 -12.09 -3.93 3.87
CA PRO A 118 -12.59 -4.06 2.49
C PRO A 118 -14.06 -4.43 2.39
N LYS A 119 -14.67 -4.95 3.46
CA LYS A 119 -16.08 -5.27 3.50
C LYS A 119 -16.95 -4.04 3.26
N GLY A 120 -16.51 -2.87 3.70
CA GLY A 120 -17.23 -1.61 3.50
C GLY A 120 -16.93 -0.92 2.18
N THR A 121 -16.00 -1.44 1.40
CA THR A 121 -15.55 -0.84 0.14
C THR A 121 -15.57 -1.84 -1.01
N ASN A 122 -16.60 -2.67 -1.06
CA ASN A 122 -16.84 -3.65 -2.13
C ASN A 122 -15.67 -4.63 -2.35
N GLY A 123 -15.00 -5.01 -1.26
CA GLY A 123 -13.91 -5.98 -1.32
C GLY A 123 -12.55 -5.39 -1.67
N VAL A 124 -12.44 -4.08 -1.82
CA VAL A 124 -11.18 -3.40 -2.14
C VAL A 124 -10.54 -2.89 -0.85
N LEU A 125 -9.31 -3.31 -0.58
CA LEU A 125 -8.55 -2.77 0.56
C LEU A 125 -8.11 -1.35 0.23
N ILE A 126 -8.60 -0.40 1.00
CA ILE A 126 -8.29 1.02 0.83
C ILE A 126 -7.30 1.44 1.90
N GLU A 127 -6.23 2.10 1.48
CA GLU A 127 -5.22 2.68 2.37
C GLU A 127 -5.31 4.20 2.32
N LEU A 128 -5.19 4.84 3.47
CA LEU A 128 -5.04 6.29 3.57
C LEU A 128 -3.57 6.57 3.83
N CYS A 129 -2.99 7.50 3.12
CA CYS A 129 -1.57 7.87 3.26
C CYS A 129 -1.43 9.36 3.48
N GLN A 130 -0.69 9.74 4.52
CA GLN A 130 -0.30 11.13 4.73
C GLN A 130 1.21 11.23 4.71
N GLU A 131 1.75 12.14 3.91
CA GLU A 131 3.17 12.38 3.86
C GLU A 131 3.66 12.93 5.21
N ILE A 132 4.74 12.34 5.74
CA ILE A 132 5.35 12.83 6.98
C ILE A 132 6.25 14.01 6.60
N VAL A 133 5.92 15.17 7.16
CA VAL A 133 6.70 16.40 6.96
C VAL A 133 7.60 16.60 8.17
N GLU A 134 8.90 16.71 7.93
CA GLU A 134 9.91 16.90 8.99
C GLU A 134 10.43 18.32 9.00
#